data_8a7870414cc6f6cd9a6102992545ffe2
#
_entry.id   8a7870414cc6f6cd9a6102992545ffe2
#
_cell.length_a   1.000
_cell.length_b   1.000
_cell.length_c   1.000
_cell.angle_alpha   90.00
_cell.angle_beta   90.00
_cell.angle_gamma   90.00
#
_symmetry.space_group_name_H-M   'P 1'
#
loop_
_entity.id
_entity.type
_entity.pdbx_description
1 polymer ?
#
loop_
_entity_poly.entity_id
_entity_poly.type
_entity_poly.pdbx_seq_one_letter_code
_entity_poly.pdbx_strand_id
1 'polypeptide(L)'
;MLMLESSWSVFEAHGAQVSWMRKRDLHILTSHIFTYTGDARFSVLHPEPSDDWDLKIDYVQPRDAGVYECQINTEPKINMAVILTVEGDFIPHLYVY
;
A
#
# COMPACT_ATOMS: atom_id res chain seq x y z
N MET A 1 -9.42 -3.10 9.88
CA MET A 1 -8.91 -3.18 8.50
C MET A 1 -8.74 -1.79 7.95
N LEU A 2 -7.64 -1.54 7.33
CA LEU A 2 -7.33 -0.28 6.70
C LEU A 2 -6.93 -0.51 5.26
N MET A 3 -7.39 0.36 4.37
CA MET A 3 -7.05 0.33 2.95
C MET A 3 -6.32 1.61 2.59
N LEU A 4 -5.08 1.49 2.12
CA LEU A 4 -4.36 2.59 1.49
C LEU A 4 -4.61 2.50 0.00
N GLU A 5 -5.31 3.49 -0.53
CA GLU A 5 -5.74 3.45 -1.92
C GLU A 5 -4.69 4.02 -2.86
N SER A 6 -4.52 3.37 -3.99
CA SER A 6 -3.78 3.93 -5.09
C SER A 6 -4.59 3.71 -6.36
N SER A 7 -4.93 4.78 -7.03
CA SER A 7 -5.65 4.71 -8.29
C SER A 7 -4.70 5.13 -9.40
N TRP A 8 -4.47 4.23 -10.32
CA TRP A 8 -3.58 4.44 -11.45
C TRP A 8 -4.32 4.47 -12.78
N SER A 9 -5.58 4.86 -12.72
CA SER A 9 -6.45 4.85 -13.90
C SER A 9 -5.89 5.67 -15.08
N VAL A 10 -5.02 6.63 -14.79
CA VAL A 10 -4.36 7.44 -15.81
C VAL A 10 -3.21 6.69 -16.48
N PHE A 11 -2.69 5.70 -15.80
CA PHE A 11 -1.53 4.94 -16.29
C PHE A 11 -1.97 3.52 -16.51
N GLU A 12 -2.09 3.13 -17.75
CA GLU A 12 -2.37 1.75 -18.06
C GLU A 12 -1.12 0.94 -17.73
N ALA A 13 -1.17 0.30 -16.58
CA ALA A 13 -0.04 -0.46 -16.08
C ALA A 13 0.02 -1.84 -16.71
N HIS A 14 -0.28 -1.95 -18.00
CA HIS A 14 -0.22 -3.23 -18.70
C HIS A 14 1.18 -3.81 -18.63
N GLY A 15 1.30 -4.96 -17.99
CA GLY A 15 2.57 -5.63 -17.82
C GLY A 15 3.48 -5.00 -16.78
N ALA A 16 3.09 -3.90 -16.16
CA ALA A 16 3.87 -3.29 -15.11
C ALA A 16 3.51 -3.92 -13.76
N GLN A 17 4.45 -3.90 -12.83
CA GLN A 17 4.25 -4.38 -11.48
C GLN A 17 4.09 -3.20 -10.53
N VAL A 18 3.11 -3.32 -9.65
CA VAL A 18 2.84 -2.35 -8.60
C VAL A 18 3.32 -2.93 -7.29
N SER A 19 4.12 -2.18 -6.56
CA SER A 19 4.66 -2.60 -5.27
C SER A 19 4.33 -1.59 -4.20
N TRP A 20 4.08 -2.06 -2.98
CA TRP A 20 3.93 -1.20 -1.81
C TRP A 20 5.14 -1.37 -0.91
N MET A 21 5.63 -0.25 -0.39
CA MET A 21 6.81 -0.22 0.46
C MET A 21 6.57 0.70 1.65
N ARG A 22 7.06 0.29 2.81
CA ARG A 22 7.10 1.14 4.00
C ARG A 22 8.40 1.91 3.98
N LYS A 23 8.28 3.24 3.96
CA LYS A 23 9.46 4.09 3.71
C LYS A 23 10.44 4.14 4.87
N ARG A 24 9.99 4.04 6.11
CA ARG A 24 10.87 4.19 7.26
C ARG A 24 12.03 3.19 7.27
N ASP A 25 11.80 2.00 6.73
CA ASP A 25 12.81 0.93 6.68
C ASP A 25 13.00 0.36 5.29
N LEU A 26 12.36 0.97 4.28
CA LEU A 26 12.42 0.53 2.89
C LEU A 26 12.00 -0.93 2.72
N HIS A 27 11.08 -1.37 3.57
CA HIS A 27 10.60 -2.74 3.55
C HIS A 27 9.52 -2.92 2.50
N ILE A 28 9.76 -3.82 1.57
CA ILE A 28 8.76 -4.14 0.53
C ILE A 28 7.68 -5.01 1.16
N LEU A 29 6.45 -4.52 1.12
CA LEU A 29 5.31 -5.20 1.71
C LEU A 29 4.66 -6.14 0.71
N THR A 30 4.39 -5.64 -0.49
CA THR A 30 3.73 -6.40 -1.54
C THR A 30 4.38 -6.10 -2.88
N SER A 31 4.26 -7.03 -3.81
CA SER A 31 4.62 -6.81 -5.21
C SER A 31 3.63 -7.58 -6.06
N HIS A 32 3.01 -6.90 -7.01
CA HIS A 32 1.89 -7.43 -7.76
C HIS A 32 0.82 -7.90 -6.77
N ILE A 33 0.33 -9.12 -6.85
CA ILE A 33 -0.65 -9.67 -5.90
C ILE A 33 -0.01 -10.44 -4.75
N PHE A 34 1.32 -10.49 -4.71
CA PHE A 34 2.05 -11.28 -3.72
C PHE A 34 2.46 -10.45 -2.52
N THR A 35 2.40 -11.05 -1.34
CA THR A 35 2.87 -10.46 -0.10
C THR A 35 4.28 -10.94 0.17
N TYR A 36 5.23 -10.01 0.28
CA TYR A 36 6.62 -10.34 0.55
C TYR A 36 7.03 -10.18 2.00
N THR A 37 6.28 -9.37 2.75
CA THR A 37 6.57 -9.21 4.17
C THR A 37 6.16 -10.46 4.95
N GLY A 38 6.89 -10.75 6.03
CA GLY A 38 6.48 -11.79 6.97
C GLY A 38 5.32 -11.40 7.86
N ASP A 39 4.89 -10.13 7.82
CA ASP A 39 3.78 -9.64 8.60
C ASP A 39 2.47 -9.93 7.86
N ALA A 40 1.70 -10.87 8.39
CA ALA A 40 0.48 -11.34 7.74
C ALA A 40 -0.65 -10.29 7.71
N ARG A 41 -0.46 -9.16 8.38
CA ARG A 41 -1.48 -8.10 8.39
C ARG A 41 -1.56 -7.34 7.08
N PHE A 42 -0.52 -7.42 6.26
CA PHE A 42 -0.45 -6.68 5.00
C PHE A 42 -0.84 -7.56 3.83
N SER A 43 -1.64 -7.01 2.94
CA SER A 43 -1.97 -7.66 1.68
C SER A 43 -2.38 -6.60 0.66
N VAL A 44 -2.46 -6.99 -0.59
CA VAL A 44 -2.90 -6.09 -1.65
C VAL A 44 -4.29 -6.50 -2.11
N LEU A 45 -5.13 -5.52 -2.41
CA LEU A 45 -6.42 -5.75 -3.06
C LEU A 45 -6.36 -5.16 -4.46
N HIS A 46 -6.57 -6.01 -5.44
CA HIS A 46 -6.59 -5.61 -6.83
C HIS A 46 -7.75 -6.31 -7.53
N PRO A 47 -8.96 -5.72 -7.45
CA PRO A 47 -10.10 -6.31 -8.15
C PRO A 47 -9.93 -6.20 -9.66
N GLU A 48 -10.11 -7.28 -10.35
CA GLU A 48 -10.13 -7.28 -11.80
C GLU A 48 -11.48 -6.77 -12.29
N PRO A 49 -11.54 -5.91 -13.32
CA PRO A 49 -10.44 -5.38 -14.15
C PRO A 49 -9.97 -3.99 -13.72
N SER A 50 -10.03 -3.68 -12.45
CA SER A 50 -9.71 -2.37 -11.90
C SER A 50 -8.21 -2.06 -12.00
N ASP A 51 -7.87 -0.76 -12.07
CA ASP A 51 -6.50 -0.28 -11.96
C ASP A 51 -6.10 0.03 -10.52
N ASP A 52 -6.96 -0.29 -9.57
CA ASP A 52 -6.70 -0.02 -8.16
C ASP A 52 -5.81 -1.12 -7.57
N TRP A 53 -4.79 -0.69 -6.84
CA TRP A 53 -3.85 -1.56 -6.15
C TRP A 53 -3.76 -1.09 -4.71
N ASP A 54 -4.77 -1.45 -3.93
CA ASP A 54 -4.90 -0.95 -2.56
C ASP A 54 -4.11 -1.81 -1.59
N LEU A 55 -3.41 -1.15 -0.67
CA LEU A 55 -2.74 -1.86 0.41
C LEU A 55 -3.73 -2.03 1.57
N LYS A 56 -3.95 -3.26 1.95
CA LYS A 56 -4.81 -3.61 3.08
C LYS A 56 -3.94 -3.88 4.29
N ILE A 57 -4.25 -3.25 5.40
CA ILE A 57 -3.57 -3.46 6.68
C ILE A 57 -4.61 -3.87 7.71
N ASP A 58 -4.47 -5.08 8.23
CA ASP A 58 -5.33 -5.57 9.30
C ASP A 58 -4.72 -5.19 10.65
N TYR A 59 -5.57 -4.97 11.64
CA TYR A 59 -5.14 -4.69 13.03
C TYR A 59 -4.12 -3.58 13.09
N VAL A 60 -4.46 -2.42 12.54
CA VAL A 60 -3.56 -1.28 12.47
C VAL A 60 -3.13 -0.86 13.87
N GLN A 61 -1.83 -0.67 14.06
CA GLN A 61 -1.20 -0.27 15.30
C GLN A 61 -0.66 1.16 15.16
N PRO A 62 -0.50 1.91 16.27
CA PRO A 62 0.11 3.24 16.20
C PRO A 62 1.49 3.23 15.54
N ARG A 63 2.26 2.16 15.72
CA ARG A 63 3.58 2.02 15.11
C ARG A 63 3.53 1.90 13.59
N ASP A 64 2.35 1.62 13.02
CA ASP A 64 2.18 1.54 11.58
C ASP A 64 2.11 2.91 10.92
N ALA A 65 1.97 3.98 11.69
CA ALA A 65 1.95 5.33 11.15
C ALA A 65 3.24 5.65 10.41
N GLY A 66 3.14 6.45 9.37
CA GLY A 66 4.28 6.85 8.58
C GLY A 66 3.97 6.91 7.10
N VAL A 67 5.02 6.94 6.29
CA VAL A 67 4.89 7.06 4.85
C VAL A 67 4.97 5.68 4.21
N TYR A 68 4.00 5.41 3.35
CA TYR A 68 3.99 4.23 2.50
C TYR A 68 4.08 4.69 1.06
N GLU A 69 4.77 3.95 0.24
CA GLU A 69 4.96 4.31 -1.15
C GLU A 69 4.46 3.21 -2.06
N CYS A 70 3.63 3.59 -3.00
CA CYS A 70 3.21 2.73 -4.09
C CYS A 70 4.10 3.03 -5.29
N GLN A 71 4.74 2.02 -5.83
CA GLN A 71 5.69 2.18 -6.92
C GLN A 71 5.28 1.31 -8.11
N ILE A 72 5.32 1.90 -9.29
CA ILE A 72 5.13 1.17 -10.55
C ILE A 72 6.48 1.08 -11.23
N ASN A 73 6.84 -0.09 -11.68
CA ASN A 73 8.15 -0.37 -12.30
C ASN A 73 8.23 0.03 -13.76
N THR A 74 7.55 1.08 -14.14
CA THR A 74 7.67 1.66 -15.48
C THR A 74 9.04 2.31 -15.67
N GLU A 75 9.33 2.75 -16.89
CA GLU A 75 10.58 3.44 -17.18
C GLU A 75 10.25 4.84 -17.73
N PRO A 76 10.47 5.90 -16.95
CA PRO A 76 10.97 5.88 -15.57
C PRO A 76 9.94 5.38 -14.56
N LYS A 77 10.40 4.99 -13.39
CA LYS A 77 9.53 4.54 -12.32
C LYS A 77 8.59 5.62 -11.85
N ILE A 78 7.38 5.23 -11.50
CA ILE A 78 6.37 6.13 -10.95
C ILE A 78 6.15 5.77 -9.49
N ASN A 79 6.23 6.78 -8.62
CA ASN A 79 6.06 6.61 -7.18
C ASN A 79 4.94 7.51 -6.69
N MET A 80 4.14 6.99 -5.77
CA MET A 80 3.12 7.77 -5.08
C MET A 80 3.22 7.49 -3.60
N ALA A 81 3.41 8.55 -2.82
CA ALA A 81 3.51 8.45 -1.37
C ALA A 81 2.15 8.65 -0.73
N VAL A 82 1.87 7.85 0.29
CA VAL A 82 0.66 7.95 1.11
C VAL A 82 1.10 8.06 2.55
N ILE A 83 0.59 9.05 3.26
CA ILE A 83 0.90 9.24 4.67
C ILE A 83 -0.22 8.63 5.49
N LEU A 84 0.13 7.66 6.32
CA LEU A 84 -0.80 7.03 7.24
C LEU A 84 -0.63 7.65 8.62
N THR A 85 -1.72 8.19 9.16
CA THR A 85 -1.77 8.59 10.56
C THR A 85 -2.71 7.64 11.29
N VAL A 86 -2.35 7.30 12.52
CA VAL A 86 -3.15 6.42 13.35
C VAL A 86 -3.51 7.19 14.61
N GLU A 87 -4.80 7.41 14.82
CA GLU A 87 -5.29 8.14 15.98
C GLU A 87 -5.94 7.19 16.96
N GLY A 88 -5.57 7.31 18.21
CA GLY A 88 -6.12 6.49 19.28
C GLY A 88 -5.52 5.10 19.31
N ASP A 89 -5.38 4.58 20.54
CA ASP A 89 -4.78 3.27 20.73
C ASP A 89 -5.79 2.13 20.59
N PHE A 90 -7.07 2.47 20.64
CA PHE A 90 -8.13 1.46 20.74
C PHE A 90 -8.96 1.30 19.49
N ILE A 91 -8.72 2.13 18.47
CA ILE A 91 -9.51 2.10 17.25
C ILE A 91 -8.58 1.86 16.08
N PRO A 92 -8.26 0.60 15.83
CA PRO A 92 -7.24 0.25 14.83
C PRO A 92 -7.66 0.55 13.40
N HIS A 93 -8.89 0.96 13.20
CA HIS A 93 -9.37 1.27 11.85
C HIS A 93 -9.51 2.78 11.61
N LEU A 94 -9.15 3.64 12.58
CA LEU A 94 -9.15 5.08 12.38
C LEU A 94 -7.84 5.53 11.78
N TYR A 95 -7.95 6.25 10.69
CA TYR A 95 -6.77 6.74 9.98
C TYR A 95 -7.13 7.95 9.15
N VAL A 96 -6.11 8.74 8.85
CA VAL A 96 -6.18 9.86 7.92
C VAL A 96 -4.95 9.81 7.03
N TYR A 97 -5.14 10.03 5.76
CA TYR A 97 -4.01 10.10 4.83
C TYR A 97 -4.25 11.10 3.73
#